data_20ac884bddc534e0e0a7eee24b8aac8b
#
_entry.id   20ac884bddc534e0e0a7eee24b8aac8b
#
_cell.length_a   1.000
_cell.length_b   1.000
_cell.length_c   1.000
_cell.angle_alpha   90.00
_cell.angle_beta   90.00
_cell.angle_gamma   90.00
#
_symmetry.space_group_name_H-M   'P 1'
#
loop_
_entity.id
_entity.type
_entity.pdbx_description
1 polymer ?
#
loop_
_entity_poly.entity_id
_entity_poly.type
_entity_poly.pdbx_seq_one_letter_code
_entity_poly.pdbx_strand_id
1 'polypeptide(L)'
;MSFTAAFAQSPVDSKTTRLHQRILTLDTHADAPTMLQKEGFDVGITHDTKRDNSQIDFPRMKQGGMDAMFFAVYLPQGQRTPEGHAEAKRNALNQFRLIHEALKKYPDAAELATSPADAYRIEKAGKRAIFIGIENGYPIGEDLSMVKAYYDLGCRYVTLSHFANNAICDSSTDPDGPLHNGLSAFGRQVVAEMNRLGIMIDISHTSDKTFYDVLALTKTPVIASHSNCRALCDFPRNMTDDMIRAVAKNGGVIQVNFVSDYLRKPSEEYRQALTKMRMANVGRVSSPEQAARQQARTDSVKQVYRNERASLADIVNHIDHIVKIAGIDHVGIGSDFDGGGGVNGLEDVSEIANLTAALKSRGYSDKAITKIWGGNLLRVMSKQQPAK
;
A
#
# COMPACT_ATOMS: atom_id res chain seq x y z
N MET A 1 -22.45 -34.38 10.04
CA MET A 1 -20.96 -34.42 10.06
C MET A 1 -20.47 -33.88 8.73
N SER A 2 -20.18 -32.59 8.65
CA SER A 2 -19.59 -31.97 7.47
C SER A 2 -18.08 -31.89 7.66
N PHE A 3 -17.35 -32.66 6.86
CA PHE A 3 -15.89 -32.54 6.79
C PHE A 3 -15.55 -31.22 6.06
N THR A 4 -15.14 -30.21 6.82
CA THR A 4 -14.45 -29.05 6.27
C THR A 4 -13.03 -29.48 5.92
N ALA A 5 -12.77 -29.69 4.65
CA ALA A 5 -11.42 -29.88 4.13
C ALA A 5 -10.65 -28.59 4.40
N ALA A 6 -9.67 -28.65 5.29
CA ALA A 6 -8.65 -27.63 5.41
C ALA A 6 -7.89 -27.61 4.07
N PHE A 7 -8.00 -26.53 3.33
CA PHE A 7 -7.16 -26.28 2.17
C PHE A 7 -5.72 -26.04 2.69
N ALA A 8 -4.97 -27.11 2.86
CA ALA A 8 -3.51 -27.01 2.89
C ALA A 8 -3.11 -26.52 1.50
N GLN A 9 -2.51 -25.32 1.42
CA GLN A 9 -1.93 -24.84 0.16
C GLN A 9 -0.90 -25.86 -0.31
N SER A 10 -1.13 -26.42 -1.51
CA SER A 10 -0.11 -27.24 -2.16
C SER A 10 1.14 -26.40 -2.40
N PRO A 11 2.35 -26.94 -2.19
CA PRO A 11 3.58 -26.21 -2.48
C PRO A 11 3.53 -25.62 -3.89
N VAL A 12 3.99 -24.38 -4.04
CA VAL A 12 4.08 -23.72 -5.35
C VAL A 12 4.90 -24.59 -6.30
N ASP A 13 4.36 -24.92 -7.47
CA ASP A 13 5.04 -25.80 -8.41
C ASP A 13 6.36 -25.17 -8.93
N SER A 14 7.28 -26.02 -9.38
CA SER A 14 8.63 -25.58 -9.77
C SER A 14 8.66 -24.63 -10.97
N LYS A 15 7.65 -24.63 -11.85
CA LYS A 15 7.56 -23.70 -12.99
C LYS A 15 7.12 -22.32 -12.52
N THR A 16 6.15 -22.29 -11.63
CA THR A 16 5.66 -21.05 -11.00
C THR A 16 6.73 -20.41 -10.12
N THR A 17 7.46 -21.21 -9.35
CA THR A 17 8.62 -20.72 -8.56
C THR A 17 9.67 -20.09 -9.46
N ARG A 18 10.05 -20.74 -10.57
CA ARG A 18 11.00 -20.17 -11.53
C ARG A 18 10.49 -18.90 -12.21
N LEU A 19 9.19 -18.82 -12.51
CA LEU A 19 8.58 -17.59 -13.03
C LEU A 19 8.72 -16.46 -12.02
N HIS A 20 8.29 -16.70 -10.77
CA HIS A 20 8.34 -15.72 -9.70
C HIS A 20 9.75 -15.17 -9.45
N GLN A 21 10.77 -16.05 -9.47
CA GLN A 21 12.16 -15.66 -9.31
C GLN A 21 12.78 -14.92 -10.52
N ARG A 22 12.15 -14.96 -11.69
CA ARG A 22 12.65 -14.35 -12.93
C ARG A 22 12.06 -12.98 -13.23
N ILE A 23 10.84 -12.74 -12.77
CA ILE A 23 10.15 -11.45 -12.97
C ILE A 23 10.53 -10.49 -11.85
N LEU A 24 10.59 -9.21 -12.15
CA LEU A 24 10.71 -8.18 -11.12
C LEU A 24 9.36 -8.07 -10.41
N THR A 25 9.33 -8.38 -9.12
CA THR A 25 8.17 -8.21 -8.25
C THR A 25 8.23 -6.86 -7.57
N LEU A 26 7.11 -6.12 -7.57
CA LEU A 26 7.03 -4.80 -6.97
C LEU A 26 5.69 -4.63 -6.26
N ASP A 27 5.76 -4.15 -5.03
CA ASP A 27 4.64 -3.74 -4.19
C ASP A 27 4.66 -2.22 -4.00
N THR A 28 3.53 -1.56 -4.25
CA THR A 28 3.45 -0.10 -4.23
C THR A 28 3.17 0.50 -2.87
N HIS A 29 2.84 -0.30 -1.87
CA HIS A 29 2.44 0.28 -0.58
C HIS A 29 2.66 -0.68 0.58
N ALA A 30 3.50 -0.24 1.51
CA ALA A 30 3.70 -0.91 2.79
C ALA A 30 4.14 0.08 3.87
N ASP A 31 3.56 -0.05 5.06
CA ASP A 31 3.81 0.84 6.20
C ASP A 31 5.03 0.45 7.04
N ALA A 32 6.00 -0.24 6.41
CA ALA A 32 7.25 -0.62 7.05
C ALA A 32 7.94 0.53 7.83
N PRO A 33 7.88 1.82 7.39
CA PRO A 33 8.45 2.91 8.17
C PRO A 33 7.81 3.11 9.55
N THR A 34 6.58 2.69 9.76
CA THR A 34 5.93 2.73 11.09
C THR A 34 6.61 1.75 12.05
N MET A 35 7.09 0.62 11.53
CA MET A 35 7.83 -0.36 12.31
C MET A 35 9.24 0.16 12.65
N LEU A 36 9.91 0.87 11.73
CA LEU A 36 11.22 1.49 11.98
C LEU A 36 11.21 2.51 13.13
N GLN A 37 10.05 3.05 13.49
CA GLN A 37 9.89 3.96 14.63
C GLN A 37 9.81 3.24 15.98
N LYS A 38 9.59 1.93 15.99
CA LYS A 38 9.49 1.14 17.23
C LYS A 38 10.89 0.89 17.80
N GLU A 39 11.04 1.13 19.09
CA GLU A 39 12.29 0.87 19.79
C GLU A 39 12.71 -0.61 19.64
N GLY A 40 13.96 -0.84 19.26
CA GLY A 40 14.53 -2.17 19.06
C GLY A 40 14.10 -2.90 17.79
N PHE A 41 13.25 -2.32 16.94
CA PHE A 41 12.93 -2.93 15.64
C PHE A 41 14.10 -2.77 14.67
N ASP A 42 14.46 -3.87 14.02
CA ASP A 42 15.55 -3.93 13.04
C ASP A 42 15.10 -4.63 11.75
N VAL A 43 14.89 -3.89 10.69
CA VAL A 43 14.43 -4.42 9.39
C VAL A 43 15.43 -5.38 8.72
N GLY A 44 16.67 -5.42 9.18
CA GLY A 44 17.72 -6.30 8.66
C GLY A 44 17.74 -7.71 9.25
N ILE A 45 16.91 -8.00 10.25
CA ILE A 45 16.77 -9.33 10.85
C ILE A 45 15.37 -9.90 10.58
N THR A 46 15.27 -11.24 10.61
CA THR A 46 13.99 -11.93 10.44
C THR A 46 13.09 -11.72 11.65
N HIS A 47 11.88 -11.23 11.42
CA HIS A 47 10.83 -11.08 12.42
C HIS A 47 9.79 -12.19 12.32
N ASP A 48 9.02 -12.39 13.39
CA ASP A 48 7.85 -13.26 13.42
C ASP A 48 6.58 -12.39 13.46
N THR A 49 5.77 -12.45 12.41
CA THR A 49 4.53 -11.66 12.30
C THR A 49 3.59 -11.87 13.50
N LYS A 50 3.56 -13.07 14.09
CA LYS A 50 2.72 -13.36 15.24
C LYS A 50 3.25 -12.74 16.53
N ARG A 51 4.56 -12.60 16.66
CA ARG A 51 5.20 -12.06 17.87
C ARG A 51 5.40 -10.54 17.80
N ASP A 52 5.89 -10.06 16.65
CA ASP A 52 6.35 -8.69 16.48
C ASP A 52 5.31 -7.82 15.76
N ASN A 53 4.27 -8.46 15.20
CA ASN A 53 3.24 -7.85 14.37
C ASN A 53 3.82 -7.07 13.17
N SER A 54 5.00 -7.52 12.68
CA SER A 54 5.67 -7.01 11.48
C SER A 54 5.48 -7.98 10.33
N GLN A 55 5.13 -7.46 9.17
CA GLN A 55 4.93 -8.25 7.97
C GLN A 55 6.11 -8.13 6.99
N ILE A 56 7.06 -7.20 7.25
CA ILE A 56 8.16 -6.90 6.34
C ILE A 56 9.49 -6.83 7.10
N ASP A 57 10.49 -7.49 6.53
CA ASP A 57 11.92 -7.28 6.76
C ASP A 57 12.71 -7.73 5.53
N PHE A 58 13.95 -7.29 5.40
CA PHE A 58 14.77 -7.61 4.22
C PHE A 58 15.02 -9.11 4.02
N PRO A 59 15.28 -9.92 5.08
CA PRO A 59 15.36 -11.37 4.94
C PRO A 59 14.10 -12.02 4.40
N ARG A 60 12.91 -11.66 4.92
CA ARG A 60 11.64 -12.20 4.43
C ARG A 60 11.26 -11.69 3.04
N MET A 61 11.57 -10.42 2.69
CA MET A 61 11.47 -9.94 1.30
C MET A 61 12.27 -10.82 0.36
N LYS A 62 13.53 -11.16 0.72
CA LYS A 62 14.39 -12.05 -0.06
C LYS A 62 13.81 -13.46 -0.14
N GLN A 63 13.33 -14.00 0.97
CA GLN A 63 12.71 -15.32 1.05
C GLN A 63 11.47 -15.43 0.16
N GLY A 64 10.57 -14.43 0.22
CA GLY A 64 9.36 -14.38 -0.57
C GLY A 64 9.59 -14.05 -2.05
N GLY A 65 10.77 -13.53 -2.41
CA GLY A 65 11.08 -13.07 -3.76
C GLY A 65 10.45 -11.71 -4.08
N MET A 66 10.35 -10.80 -3.08
CA MET A 66 9.96 -9.41 -3.28
C MET A 66 11.20 -8.59 -3.65
N ASP A 67 11.26 -8.09 -4.87
CA ASP A 67 12.43 -7.38 -5.40
C ASP A 67 12.38 -5.88 -5.16
N ALA A 68 11.20 -5.30 -5.22
CA ALA A 68 10.99 -3.87 -5.04
C ALA A 68 9.76 -3.56 -4.19
N MET A 69 9.81 -2.50 -3.40
CA MET A 69 8.70 -2.09 -2.54
C MET A 69 8.72 -0.59 -2.29
N PHE A 70 7.53 0.01 -2.25
CA PHE A 70 7.38 1.36 -1.73
C PHE A 70 7.17 1.31 -0.23
N PHE A 71 8.08 1.94 0.51
CA PHE A 71 7.92 2.25 1.92
C PHE A 71 7.13 3.54 2.05
N ALA A 72 5.92 3.44 2.60
CA ALA A 72 5.02 4.57 2.78
C ALA A 72 5.36 5.32 4.08
N VAL A 73 5.76 6.57 3.94
CA VAL A 73 5.86 7.52 5.05
C VAL A 73 4.43 7.89 5.43
N TYR A 74 3.85 7.10 6.33
CA TYR A 74 2.48 7.27 6.79
C TYR A 74 2.39 8.23 7.96
N LEU A 75 1.37 9.11 7.90
CA LEU A 75 1.01 9.99 9.01
C LEU A 75 -0.50 10.01 9.22
N PRO A 76 -0.97 9.73 10.44
CA PRO A 76 -2.37 9.93 10.76
C PRO A 76 -2.74 11.40 10.60
N GLN A 77 -4.00 11.67 10.22
CA GLN A 77 -4.49 13.03 10.16
C GLN A 77 -4.61 13.61 11.56
N GLY A 78 -3.88 14.70 11.80
CA GLY A 78 -3.96 15.51 13.01
C GLY A 78 -4.75 16.80 12.79
N GLN A 79 -4.62 17.74 13.71
CA GLN A 79 -5.27 19.04 13.63
C GLN A 79 -4.74 19.87 12.46
N ARG A 80 -5.63 20.51 11.72
CA ARG A 80 -5.29 21.40 10.59
C ARG A 80 -4.91 22.80 11.10
N THR A 81 -3.88 22.85 11.94
CA THR A 81 -3.30 24.08 12.49
C THR A 81 -1.83 24.16 12.14
N PRO A 82 -1.19 25.35 12.23
CA PRO A 82 0.24 25.46 12.01
C PRO A 82 1.07 24.50 12.88
N GLU A 83 0.68 24.31 14.15
CA GLU A 83 1.35 23.41 15.10
C GLU A 83 1.19 21.94 14.66
N GLY A 84 -0.03 21.53 14.27
CA GLY A 84 -0.33 20.18 13.74
C GLY A 84 0.47 19.88 12.47
N HIS A 85 0.52 20.82 11.53
CA HIS A 85 1.32 20.70 10.32
C HIS A 85 2.83 20.63 10.63
N ALA A 86 3.33 21.43 11.59
CA ALA A 86 4.73 21.40 12.01
C ALA A 86 5.10 20.06 12.66
N GLU A 87 4.20 19.48 13.46
CA GLU A 87 4.41 18.15 14.04
C GLU A 87 4.42 17.07 12.97
N ALA A 88 3.45 17.08 12.07
CA ALA A 88 3.39 16.13 10.94
C ALA A 88 4.66 16.19 10.08
N LYS A 89 5.14 17.40 9.77
CA LYS A 89 6.41 17.61 9.04
C LYS A 89 7.60 16.98 9.77
N ARG A 90 7.75 17.20 11.09
CA ARG A 90 8.84 16.59 11.87
C ARG A 90 8.77 15.07 11.84
N ASN A 91 7.56 14.50 11.99
CA ASN A 91 7.34 13.05 11.99
C ASN A 91 7.63 12.44 10.62
N ALA A 92 7.23 13.10 9.53
CA ALA A 92 7.57 12.66 8.17
C ALA A 92 9.09 12.65 7.96
N LEU A 93 9.77 13.75 8.26
CA LEU A 93 11.24 13.86 8.12
C LEU A 93 11.97 12.81 8.96
N ASN A 94 11.46 12.49 10.16
CA ASN A 94 12.01 11.40 10.97
C ASN A 94 11.85 10.03 10.29
N GLN A 95 10.71 9.71 9.67
CA GLN A 95 10.54 8.46 8.95
C GLN A 95 11.46 8.37 7.73
N PHE A 96 11.61 9.46 6.95
CA PHE A 96 12.60 9.51 5.86
C PHE A 96 14.02 9.22 6.38
N ARG A 97 14.43 9.86 7.49
CA ARG A 97 15.72 9.62 8.12
C ARG A 97 15.91 8.15 8.50
N LEU A 98 14.91 7.53 9.14
CA LEU A 98 14.96 6.11 9.53
C LEU A 98 15.08 5.17 8.33
N ILE A 99 14.37 5.44 7.23
CA ILE A 99 14.52 4.67 5.98
C ILE A 99 15.96 4.77 5.46
N HIS A 100 16.49 5.99 5.34
CA HIS A 100 17.86 6.20 4.86
C HIS A 100 18.91 5.55 5.77
N GLU A 101 18.72 5.59 7.09
CA GLU A 101 19.61 4.93 8.06
C GLU A 101 19.55 3.41 7.92
N ALA A 102 18.36 2.83 7.74
CA ALA A 102 18.20 1.39 7.50
C ALA A 102 18.92 0.94 6.21
N LEU A 103 18.76 1.68 5.11
CA LEU A 103 19.45 1.39 3.86
C LEU A 103 20.98 1.55 3.97
N LYS A 104 21.44 2.56 4.70
CA LYS A 104 22.88 2.75 4.99
C LYS A 104 23.43 1.64 5.86
N LYS A 105 22.64 1.12 6.80
CA LYS A 105 23.05 0.02 7.70
C LYS A 105 23.16 -1.32 6.97
N TYR A 106 22.30 -1.56 5.96
CA TYR A 106 22.21 -2.82 5.23
C TYR A 106 22.44 -2.66 3.71
N PRO A 107 23.60 -2.12 3.28
CA PRO A 107 23.86 -1.77 1.88
C PRO A 107 23.90 -2.99 0.95
N ASP A 108 24.14 -4.20 1.50
CA ASP A 108 24.14 -5.44 0.73
C ASP A 108 22.74 -6.09 0.61
N ALA A 109 21.78 -5.66 1.44
CA ALA A 109 20.43 -6.18 1.42
C ALA A 109 19.46 -5.33 0.59
N ALA A 110 19.57 -4.00 0.69
CA ALA A 110 18.64 -3.07 0.05
C ALA A 110 19.31 -1.76 -0.36
N GLU A 111 18.70 -1.06 -1.33
CA GLU A 111 19.18 0.22 -1.85
C GLU A 111 17.99 1.11 -2.22
N LEU A 112 18.15 2.43 -2.06
CA LEU A 112 17.16 3.41 -2.49
C LEU A 112 16.99 3.39 -4.01
N ALA A 113 15.75 3.26 -4.47
CA ALA A 113 15.37 3.39 -5.87
C ALA A 113 14.55 4.67 -6.07
N THR A 114 14.81 5.39 -7.16
CA THR A 114 14.11 6.62 -7.51
C THR A 114 13.60 6.63 -8.95
N SER A 115 13.91 5.59 -9.70
CA SER A 115 13.52 5.42 -11.10
C SER A 115 13.25 3.95 -11.45
N PRO A 116 12.53 3.66 -12.54
CA PRO A 116 12.38 2.29 -13.04
C PRO A 116 13.73 1.60 -13.33
N ALA A 117 14.72 2.35 -13.81
CA ALA A 117 16.06 1.81 -14.08
C ALA A 117 16.76 1.35 -12.79
N ASP A 118 16.56 2.05 -11.68
CA ASP A 118 17.09 1.64 -10.38
C ASP A 118 16.51 0.30 -9.94
N ALA A 119 15.20 0.08 -10.11
CA ALA A 119 14.57 -1.18 -9.72
C ALA A 119 15.26 -2.38 -10.37
N TYR A 120 15.46 -2.33 -11.70
CA TYR A 120 16.13 -3.41 -12.43
C TYR A 120 17.63 -3.52 -12.10
N ARG A 121 18.32 -2.41 -11.89
CA ARG A 121 19.74 -2.39 -11.52
C ARG A 121 19.96 -3.03 -10.15
N ILE A 122 19.13 -2.66 -9.17
CA ILE A 122 19.24 -3.12 -7.78
C ILE A 122 18.84 -4.60 -7.69
N GLU A 123 17.75 -5.00 -8.36
CA GLU A 123 17.33 -6.41 -8.45
C GLU A 123 18.44 -7.28 -9.06
N LYS A 124 19.03 -6.84 -10.16
CA LYS A 124 20.16 -7.56 -10.80
C LYS A 124 21.37 -7.70 -9.89
N ALA A 125 21.57 -6.80 -8.94
CA ALA A 125 22.59 -6.89 -7.91
C ALA A 125 22.21 -7.82 -6.74
N GLY A 126 21.02 -8.44 -6.78
CA GLY A 126 20.51 -9.31 -5.73
C GLY A 126 19.98 -8.58 -4.49
N LYS A 127 19.80 -7.27 -4.57
CA LYS A 127 19.32 -6.42 -3.48
C LYS A 127 17.83 -6.09 -3.65
N ARG A 128 17.21 -5.56 -2.59
CA ARG A 128 15.81 -5.06 -2.60
C ARG A 128 15.79 -3.58 -2.95
N ALA A 129 15.02 -3.23 -3.97
CA ALA A 129 14.85 -1.84 -4.39
C ALA A 129 13.77 -1.17 -3.54
N ILE A 130 14.15 -0.24 -2.67
CA ILE A 130 13.22 0.47 -1.81
C ILE A 130 12.92 1.84 -2.41
N PHE A 131 11.68 2.03 -2.82
CA PHE A 131 11.12 3.33 -3.17
C PHE A 131 10.49 3.98 -1.94
N ILE A 132 10.27 5.29 -1.96
CA ILE A 132 9.59 6.00 -0.89
C ILE A 132 8.35 6.69 -1.45
N GLY A 133 7.21 6.47 -0.78
CA GLY A 133 5.98 7.23 -0.96
C GLY A 133 5.63 7.98 0.31
N ILE A 134 4.72 8.94 0.22
CA ILE A 134 4.08 9.56 1.38
C ILE A 134 2.62 9.12 1.35
N GLU A 135 2.12 8.60 2.47
CA GLU A 135 0.71 8.39 2.67
C GLU A 135 0.12 9.45 3.60
N ASN A 136 -0.87 10.16 3.08
CA ASN A 136 -1.44 11.39 3.56
C ASN A 136 -0.57 12.62 3.28
N GLY A 137 -1.03 13.51 2.39
CA GLY A 137 -0.36 14.78 2.10
C GLY A 137 -0.35 15.79 3.26
N TYR A 138 -0.87 15.42 4.43
CA TYR A 138 -0.96 16.25 5.62
C TYR A 138 0.37 16.92 6.03
N PRO A 139 1.56 16.28 5.96
CA PRO A 139 2.84 16.91 6.30
C PRO A 139 3.32 17.98 5.31
N ILE A 140 2.65 18.13 4.16
CA ILE A 140 2.88 19.28 3.27
C ILE A 140 2.31 20.56 3.93
N GLY A 141 1.26 20.42 4.75
CA GLY A 141 0.59 21.54 5.37
C GLY A 141 0.02 22.50 4.31
N GLU A 142 0.37 23.77 4.43
CA GLU A 142 0.08 24.84 3.45
C GLU A 142 1.37 25.42 2.83
N ASP A 143 2.47 24.65 2.89
CA ASP A 143 3.79 25.03 2.37
C ASP A 143 4.12 24.20 1.12
N LEU A 144 3.88 24.78 -0.06
CA LEU A 144 4.11 24.11 -1.34
C LEU A 144 5.57 23.66 -1.55
N SER A 145 6.54 24.34 -0.91
CA SER A 145 7.97 24.00 -1.02
C SER A 145 8.30 22.60 -0.45
N MET A 146 7.44 22.09 0.43
CA MET A 146 7.59 20.76 1.02
C MET A 146 7.44 19.64 0.01
N VAL A 147 6.69 19.82 -1.08
CA VAL A 147 6.59 18.84 -2.17
C VAL A 147 7.97 18.58 -2.77
N LYS A 148 8.73 19.65 -3.05
CA LYS A 148 10.11 19.52 -3.53
C LYS A 148 11.05 18.95 -2.47
N ALA A 149 10.93 19.38 -1.23
CA ALA A 149 11.76 18.88 -0.14
C ALA A 149 11.63 17.34 0.02
N TYR A 150 10.40 16.80 -0.05
CA TYR A 150 10.18 15.37 -0.01
C TYR A 150 10.66 14.64 -1.27
N TYR A 151 10.52 15.26 -2.45
CA TYR A 151 11.10 14.73 -3.69
C TYR A 151 12.62 14.56 -3.59
N ASP A 152 13.31 15.55 -3.06
CA ASP A 152 14.77 15.54 -2.86
C ASP A 152 15.21 14.44 -1.86
N LEU A 153 14.34 14.06 -0.92
CA LEU A 153 14.54 12.94 0.01
C LEU A 153 14.20 11.56 -0.61
N GLY A 154 13.81 11.52 -1.87
CA GLY A 154 13.54 10.28 -2.59
C GLY A 154 12.07 9.92 -2.75
N CYS A 155 11.13 10.76 -2.31
CA CYS A 155 9.70 10.51 -2.51
C CYS A 155 9.34 10.45 -4.00
N ARG A 156 8.53 9.43 -4.39
CA ARG A 156 8.09 9.24 -5.79
C ARG A 156 6.59 9.13 -5.96
N TYR A 157 5.82 9.07 -4.87
CA TYR A 157 4.38 9.34 -4.88
C TYR A 157 3.93 10.05 -3.61
N VAL A 158 2.81 10.75 -3.69
CA VAL A 158 2.09 11.29 -2.52
C VAL A 158 0.61 10.91 -2.65
N THR A 159 0.09 10.20 -1.65
CA THR A 159 -1.35 10.01 -1.43
C THR A 159 -1.94 11.29 -0.86
N LEU A 160 -2.87 11.91 -1.55
CA LEU A 160 -3.29 13.28 -1.26
C LEU A 160 -3.98 13.44 0.10
N SER A 161 -4.73 12.43 0.55
CA SER A 161 -5.38 12.37 1.88
C SER A 161 -5.29 10.95 2.44
N HIS A 162 -5.71 10.76 3.70
CA HIS A 162 -5.92 9.46 4.31
C HIS A 162 -7.38 9.34 4.80
N PHE A 163 -7.68 8.94 6.03
CA PHE A 163 -9.04 8.74 6.53
C PHE A 163 -9.84 10.02 6.79
N ALA A 164 -9.20 11.20 6.77
CA ALA A 164 -9.88 12.47 6.97
C ALA A 164 -9.38 13.52 5.98
N ASN A 165 -10.19 14.58 5.81
CA ASN A 165 -9.88 15.73 4.98
C ASN A 165 -8.67 16.50 5.51
N ASN A 166 -7.85 17.01 4.61
CA ASN A 166 -6.69 17.83 4.95
C ASN A 166 -6.69 19.16 4.15
N ALA A 167 -5.60 19.91 4.15
CA ALA A 167 -5.51 21.17 3.40
C ALA A 167 -5.55 20.98 1.86
N ILE A 168 -5.29 19.75 1.38
CA ILE A 168 -5.17 19.43 -0.05
C ILE A 168 -6.54 19.03 -0.63
N CYS A 169 -7.26 18.11 0.02
CA CYS A 169 -8.48 17.55 -0.54
C CYS A 169 -9.37 16.84 0.48
N ASP A 170 -10.52 16.41 -0.01
CA ASP A 170 -11.45 15.58 0.74
C ASP A 170 -11.09 14.10 0.64
N SER A 171 -11.20 13.41 1.79
CA SER A 171 -11.08 11.96 1.94
C SER A 171 -12.38 11.24 1.60
N SER A 172 -12.28 9.97 1.20
CA SER A 172 -13.44 9.09 0.97
C SER A 172 -14.15 8.66 2.25
N THR A 173 -13.54 8.85 3.42
CA THR A 173 -14.00 8.26 4.69
C THR A 173 -14.09 9.27 5.85
N ASP A 174 -13.96 10.58 5.57
CA ASP A 174 -14.13 11.59 6.62
C ASP A 174 -15.57 11.56 7.14
N PRO A 175 -15.79 11.33 8.46
CA PRO A 175 -17.13 11.24 9.03
C PRO A 175 -17.88 12.57 9.00
N ASP A 176 -17.17 13.71 8.93
CA ASP A 176 -17.76 15.03 8.88
C ASP A 176 -18.20 15.43 7.45
N GLY A 177 -17.96 14.55 6.48
CA GLY A 177 -18.27 14.81 5.07
C GLY A 177 -17.27 15.75 4.38
N PRO A 178 -17.60 16.26 3.18
CA PRO A 178 -16.65 17.04 2.39
C PRO A 178 -16.37 18.42 3.00
N LEU A 179 -15.10 18.80 3.03
CA LEU A 179 -14.63 20.12 3.45
C LEU A 179 -14.47 21.08 2.26
N HIS A 180 -13.97 20.58 1.13
CA HIS A 180 -13.60 21.38 -0.04
C HIS A 180 -14.50 21.08 -1.25
N ASN A 181 -15.36 20.07 -1.15
CA ASN A 181 -16.07 19.47 -2.27
C ASN A 181 -15.12 19.06 -3.41
N GLY A 182 -14.07 18.30 -3.03
CA GLY A 182 -13.03 17.80 -3.92
C GLY A 182 -11.63 18.35 -3.59
N LEU A 183 -10.88 18.78 -4.61
CA LEU A 183 -9.60 19.47 -4.43
C LEU A 183 -9.78 20.90 -3.92
N SER A 184 -9.02 21.26 -2.88
CA SER A 184 -8.92 22.66 -2.45
C SER A 184 -8.14 23.52 -3.47
N ALA A 185 -8.14 24.85 -3.29
CA ALA A 185 -7.29 25.75 -4.10
C ALA A 185 -5.80 25.43 -3.91
N PHE A 186 -5.36 25.09 -2.69
CA PHE A 186 -4.02 24.65 -2.40
C PHE A 186 -3.71 23.27 -2.99
N GLY A 187 -4.66 22.33 -2.92
CA GLY A 187 -4.54 21.01 -3.52
C GLY A 187 -4.28 21.03 -5.03
N ARG A 188 -4.88 22.01 -5.75
CA ARG A 188 -4.59 22.21 -7.17
C ARG A 188 -3.14 22.63 -7.42
N GLN A 189 -2.54 23.43 -6.54
CA GLN A 189 -1.12 23.82 -6.61
C GLN A 189 -0.23 22.63 -6.31
N VAL A 190 -0.57 21.80 -5.30
CA VAL A 190 0.16 20.57 -4.97
C VAL A 190 0.17 19.61 -6.15
N VAL A 191 -0.98 19.34 -6.80
CA VAL A 191 -1.07 18.49 -8.00
C VAL A 191 -0.21 19.04 -9.15
N ALA A 192 -0.24 20.35 -9.38
CA ALA A 192 0.59 20.98 -10.40
C ALA A 192 2.09 20.84 -10.11
N GLU A 193 2.50 21.02 -8.86
CA GLU A 193 3.91 20.88 -8.44
C GLU A 193 4.38 19.42 -8.50
N MET A 194 3.53 18.45 -8.13
CA MET A 194 3.83 17.02 -8.29
C MET A 194 4.06 16.67 -9.75
N ASN A 195 3.20 17.15 -10.68
CA ASN A 195 3.40 16.96 -12.11
C ASN A 195 4.72 17.58 -12.59
N ARG A 196 5.06 18.79 -12.10
CA ARG A 196 6.32 19.48 -12.47
C ARG A 196 7.57 18.72 -12.04
N LEU A 197 7.52 18.10 -10.86
CA LEU A 197 8.65 17.36 -10.28
C LEU A 197 8.72 15.91 -10.78
N GLY A 198 7.64 15.37 -11.36
CA GLY A 198 7.57 13.97 -11.73
C GLY A 198 7.26 13.04 -10.55
N ILE A 199 6.53 13.54 -9.55
CA ILE A 199 5.98 12.73 -8.47
C ILE A 199 4.64 12.14 -8.93
N MET A 200 4.43 10.83 -8.80
CA MET A 200 3.15 10.19 -9.09
C MET A 200 2.08 10.69 -8.11
N ILE A 201 0.93 11.09 -8.66
CA ILE A 201 -0.23 11.46 -7.85
C ILE A 201 -0.95 10.17 -7.48
N ASP A 202 -1.03 9.89 -6.18
CA ASP A 202 -1.77 8.76 -5.67
C ASP A 202 -3.16 9.20 -5.22
N ILE A 203 -4.18 8.56 -5.84
CA ILE A 203 -5.59 8.85 -5.57
C ILE A 203 -6.23 7.87 -4.58
N SER A 204 -5.45 6.97 -3.98
CA SER A 204 -5.95 6.16 -2.87
C SER A 204 -6.47 7.06 -1.75
N HIS A 205 -7.48 6.63 -1.01
CA HIS A 205 -8.14 7.39 0.07
C HIS A 205 -8.92 8.66 -0.33
N THR A 206 -8.77 9.17 -1.54
CA THR A 206 -9.47 10.41 -1.93
C THR A 206 -10.97 10.18 -2.12
N SER A 207 -11.77 11.22 -1.86
CA SER A 207 -13.20 11.18 -2.20
C SER A 207 -13.41 11.03 -3.71
N ASP A 208 -14.57 10.49 -4.12
CA ASP A 208 -14.90 10.34 -5.55
C ASP A 208 -14.79 11.71 -6.27
N LYS A 209 -15.18 12.81 -5.61
CA LYS A 209 -15.07 14.15 -6.19
C LYS A 209 -13.61 14.60 -6.33
N THR A 210 -12.77 14.37 -5.31
CA THR A 210 -11.33 14.64 -5.39
C THR A 210 -10.69 13.86 -6.52
N PHE A 211 -11.03 12.57 -6.66
CA PHE A 211 -10.54 11.73 -7.75
C PHE A 211 -10.80 12.36 -9.13
N TYR A 212 -12.03 12.76 -9.42
CA TYR A 212 -12.37 13.37 -10.72
C TYR A 212 -11.72 14.75 -10.91
N ASP A 213 -11.58 15.56 -9.85
CA ASP A 213 -10.85 16.83 -9.92
C ASP A 213 -9.37 16.64 -10.25
N VAL A 214 -8.72 15.62 -9.67
CA VAL A 214 -7.34 15.25 -9.99
C VAL A 214 -7.22 14.85 -11.46
N LEU A 215 -8.11 13.97 -11.94
CA LEU A 215 -8.06 13.53 -13.34
C LEU A 215 -8.29 14.66 -14.36
N ALA A 216 -9.11 15.64 -14.00
CA ALA A 216 -9.34 16.82 -14.83
C ALA A 216 -8.11 17.77 -14.90
N LEU A 217 -7.25 17.72 -13.89
CA LEU A 217 -6.13 18.66 -13.73
C LEU A 217 -4.77 18.03 -14.13
N THR A 218 -4.56 16.75 -13.80
CA THR A 218 -3.25 16.11 -13.99
C THR A 218 -2.88 15.98 -15.46
N LYS A 219 -1.58 16.14 -15.74
CA LYS A 219 -0.98 15.95 -17.07
C LYS A 219 -0.28 14.60 -17.23
N THR A 220 -0.15 13.86 -16.14
CA THR A 220 0.53 12.57 -16.10
C THR A 220 -0.42 11.47 -15.59
N PRO A 221 -0.13 10.19 -15.90
CA PRO A 221 -0.91 9.08 -15.37
C PRO A 221 -0.86 9.05 -13.83
N VAL A 222 -2.04 8.83 -13.22
CA VAL A 222 -2.16 8.65 -11.75
C VAL A 222 -1.93 7.22 -11.34
N ILE A 223 -1.73 7.00 -10.04
CA ILE A 223 -1.78 5.68 -9.41
C ILE A 223 -2.88 5.66 -8.34
N ALA A 224 -3.49 4.49 -8.13
CA ALA A 224 -4.09 4.14 -6.87
C ALA A 224 -3.14 3.14 -6.20
N SER A 225 -2.33 3.59 -5.25
CA SER A 225 -1.23 2.80 -4.68
C SER A 225 -1.72 1.54 -3.95
N HIS A 226 -2.95 1.56 -3.42
CA HIS A 226 -3.57 0.44 -2.71
C HIS A 226 -5.10 0.65 -2.64
N SER A 227 -5.85 0.20 -3.68
CA SER A 227 -7.31 0.34 -3.77
C SER A 227 -7.95 -0.87 -4.42
N ASN A 228 -9.25 -1.09 -4.12
CA ASN A 228 -10.01 -2.25 -4.56
C ASN A 228 -11.26 -1.86 -5.36
N CYS A 229 -12.12 -2.85 -5.71
CA CYS A 229 -13.31 -2.66 -6.52
C CYS A 229 -14.56 -2.53 -5.65
N ARG A 230 -15.29 -1.41 -5.75
CA ARG A 230 -16.53 -1.16 -4.99
C ARG A 230 -17.64 -2.13 -5.40
N ALA A 231 -17.64 -2.60 -6.65
CA ALA A 231 -18.59 -3.61 -7.15
C ALA A 231 -18.46 -4.97 -6.44
N LEU A 232 -17.28 -5.32 -5.90
CA LEU A 232 -17.06 -6.57 -5.17
C LEU A 232 -17.19 -6.39 -3.65
N CYS A 233 -16.77 -5.24 -3.13
CA CYS A 233 -16.91 -4.87 -1.74
C CYS A 233 -17.31 -3.41 -1.65
N ASP A 234 -18.60 -3.16 -1.37
CA ASP A 234 -19.15 -1.81 -1.29
C ASP A 234 -18.64 -1.09 -0.05
N PHE A 235 -17.52 -0.41 -0.24
CA PHE A 235 -16.85 0.39 0.77
C PHE A 235 -16.36 1.70 0.13
N PRO A 236 -16.49 2.87 0.78
CA PRO A 236 -16.13 4.18 0.19
C PRO A 236 -14.66 4.26 -0.26
N ARG A 237 -13.79 3.47 0.36
CA ARG A 237 -12.36 3.36 0.06
C ARG A 237 -12.07 2.68 -1.27
N ASN A 238 -13.05 1.91 -1.80
CA ASN A 238 -12.95 1.17 -3.04
C ASN A 238 -13.45 2.00 -4.23
N MET A 239 -12.93 1.71 -5.41
CA MET A 239 -13.22 2.42 -6.65
C MET A 239 -14.44 1.86 -7.37
N THR A 240 -15.29 2.74 -7.90
CA THR A 240 -16.37 2.35 -8.81
C THR A 240 -15.82 1.89 -10.17
N ASP A 241 -16.62 1.15 -10.94
CA ASP A 241 -16.24 0.74 -12.30
C ASP A 241 -15.95 1.94 -13.21
N ASP A 242 -16.65 3.07 -13.02
CA ASP A 242 -16.40 4.30 -13.79
C ASP A 242 -15.07 4.94 -13.40
N MET A 243 -14.69 4.91 -12.13
CA MET A 243 -13.37 5.36 -11.68
C MET A 243 -12.27 4.45 -12.26
N ILE A 244 -12.47 3.12 -12.27
CA ILE A 244 -11.53 2.16 -12.86
C ILE A 244 -11.32 2.45 -14.35
N ARG A 245 -12.42 2.68 -15.12
CA ARG A 245 -12.33 3.10 -16.54
C ARG A 245 -11.61 4.44 -16.70
N ALA A 246 -11.85 5.38 -15.80
CA ALA A 246 -11.23 6.71 -15.86
C ALA A 246 -9.72 6.65 -15.62
N VAL A 247 -9.25 5.82 -14.67
CA VAL A 247 -7.81 5.55 -14.47
C VAL A 247 -7.20 4.93 -15.72
N ALA A 248 -7.86 3.96 -16.34
CA ALA A 248 -7.36 3.36 -17.58
C ALA A 248 -7.27 4.39 -18.71
N LYS A 249 -8.28 5.24 -18.89
CA LYS A 249 -8.28 6.32 -19.89
C LYS A 249 -7.16 7.33 -19.63
N ASN A 250 -6.82 7.62 -18.39
CA ASN A 250 -5.70 8.46 -17.99
C ASN A 250 -4.34 7.78 -18.23
N GLY A 251 -4.31 6.46 -18.47
CA GLY A 251 -3.08 5.66 -18.62
C GLY A 251 -2.46 5.22 -17.29
N GLY A 252 -3.17 5.42 -16.18
CA GLY A 252 -2.77 5.09 -14.83
C GLY A 252 -2.82 3.60 -14.49
N VAL A 253 -2.68 3.27 -13.20
CA VAL A 253 -2.69 1.89 -12.69
C VAL A 253 -3.32 1.84 -11.30
N ILE A 254 -4.03 0.75 -11.03
CA ILE A 254 -4.69 0.47 -9.75
C ILE A 254 -3.97 -0.72 -9.12
N GLN A 255 -3.49 -0.56 -7.90
CA GLN A 255 -2.81 -1.59 -7.14
C GLN A 255 -3.77 -2.18 -6.12
N VAL A 256 -3.97 -3.49 -6.18
CA VAL A 256 -4.95 -4.18 -5.32
C VAL A 256 -4.43 -4.25 -3.90
N ASN A 257 -5.24 -3.74 -2.96
CA ASN A 257 -4.97 -3.71 -1.53
C ASN A 257 -5.33 -5.06 -0.88
N PHE A 258 -4.58 -5.49 0.16
CA PHE A 258 -4.78 -6.76 0.86
C PHE A 258 -5.49 -6.61 2.21
N VAL A 259 -6.01 -5.44 2.54
CA VAL A 259 -6.85 -5.28 3.74
C VAL A 259 -8.15 -6.04 3.56
N SER A 260 -8.40 -6.99 4.47
CA SER A 260 -9.53 -7.92 4.41
C SER A 260 -10.88 -7.21 4.25
N ASP A 261 -11.10 -6.12 5.00
CA ASP A 261 -12.36 -5.39 5.03
C ASP A 261 -12.66 -4.64 3.70
N TYR A 262 -11.64 -4.43 2.85
CA TYR A 262 -11.78 -3.82 1.54
C TYR A 262 -11.89 -4.84 0.39
N LEU A 263 -11.55 -6.10 0.68
CA LEU A 263 -11.67 -7.22 -0.27
C LEU A 263 -13.01 -7.94 -0.13
N ARG A 264 -13.48 -8.10 1.11
CA ARG A 264 -14.71 -8.82 1.43
C ARG A 264 -15.44 -8.10 2.55
N LYS A 265 -16.75 -7.87 2.37
CA LYS A 265 -17.57 -7.30 3.42
C LYS A 265 -17.68 -8.28 4.60
N PRO A 266 -17.21 -7.92 5.79
CA PRO A 266 -17.32 -8.77 6.96
C PRO A 266 -18.79 -8.89 7.41
N SER A 267 -19.17 -10.00 8.07
CA SER A 267 -20.46 -10.12 8.73
C SER A 267 -20.62 -9.08 9.83
N GLU A 268 -21.86 -8.80 10.22
CA GLU A 268 -22.14 -7.87 11.32
C GLU A 268 -21.52 -8.37 12.63
N GLU A 269 -21.59 -9.68 12.91
CA GLU A 269 -20.98 -10.28 14.08
C GLU A 269 -19.46 -10.11 14.11
N TYR A 270 -18.79 -10.33 12.99
CA TYR A 270 -17.34 -10.14 12.90
C TYR A 270 -16.97 -8.67 13.10
N ARG A 271 -17.71 -7.75 12.47
CA ARG A 271 -17.50 -6.30 12.60
C ARG A 271 -17.66 -5.84 14.05
N GLN A 272 -18.66 -6.35 14.77
CA GLN A 272 -18.87 -6.07 16.19
C GLN A 272 -17.74 -6.66 17.05
N ALA A 273 -17.27 -7.87 16.75
CA ALA A 273 -16.14 -8.49 17.43
C ALA A 273 -14.85 -7.68 17.26
N LEU A 274 -14.56 -7.21 16.03
CA LEU A 274 -13.43 -6.32 15.74
C LEU A 274 -13.53 -5.00 16.50
N THR A 275 -14.71 -4.39 16.54
CA THR A 275 -14.95 -3.14 17.28
C THR A 275 -14.72 -3.32 18.78
N LYS A 276 -15.27 -4.38 19.38
CA LYS A 276 -15.03 -4.72 20.78
C LYS A 276 -13.56 -4.97 21.07
N MET A 277 -12.87 -5.67 20.19
CA MET A 277 -11.43 -5.95 20.30
C MET A 277 -10.63 -4.63 20.24
N ARG A 278 -10.89 -3.77 19.27
CA ARG A 278 -10.23 -2.46 19.13
C ARG A 278 -10.45 -1.61 20.39
N MET A 279 -11.68 -1.52 20.88
CA MET A 279 -12.01 -0.80 22.11
C MET A 279 -11.27 -1.36 23.33
N ALA A 280 -11.17 -2.69 23.45
CA ALA A 280 -10.44 -3.33 24.54
C ALA A 280 -8.91 -3.18 24.45
N ASN A 281 -8.40 -2.83 23.27
CA ASN A 281 -6.99 -2.59 23.00
C ASN A 281 -6.63 -1.08 22.96
N VAL A 282 -7.59 -0.19 23.23
CA VAL A 282 -7.33 1.26 23.34
C VAL A 282 -6.42 1.55 24.51
N GLY A 283 -5.39 2.37 24.29
CA GLY A 283 -4.44 2.81 25.30
C GLY A 283 -3.00 2.46 24.95
N ARG A 284 -2.07 3.20 25.57
CA ARG A 284 -0.64 2.95 25.36
C ARG A 284 -0.25 1.63 26.02
N VAL A 285 0.40 0.77 25.27
CA VAL A 285 1.01 -0.46 25.81
C VAL A 285 2.15 -0.05 26.73
N SER A 286 2.03 -0.36 28.02
CA SER A 286 2.99 0.04 29.05
C SER A 286 3.82 -1.12 29.59
N SER A 287 3.50 -2.37 29.21
CA SER A 287 4.26 -3.55 29.62
C SER A 287 4.21 -4.68 28.58
N PRO A 288 5.20 -5.60 28.57
CA PRO A 288 5.18 -6.80 27.73
C PRO A 288 3.93 -7.68 27.96
N GLU A 289 3.45 -7.78 29.19
CA GLU A 289 2.23 -8.55 29.50
C GLU A 289 0.97 -7.92 28.89
N GLN A 290 0.89 -6.59 28.89
CA GLN A 290 -0.21 -5.88 28.24
C GLN A 290 -0.18 -6.09 26.72
N ALA A 291 1.00 -6.03 26.10
CA ALA A 291 1.20 -6.35 24.69
C ALA A 291 0.73 -7.77 24.37
N ALA A 292 1.16 -8.76 25.17
CA ALA A 292 0.76 -10.15 25.00
C ALA A 292 -0.75 -10.36 25.14
N ARG A 293 -1.42 -9.67 26.08
CA ARG A 293 -2.88 -9.73 26.23
C ARG A 293 -3.62 -9.12 25.05
N GLN A 294 -3.14 -8.00 24.50
CA GLN A 294 -3.72 -7.39 23.29
C GLN A 294 -3.55 -8.30 22.08
N GLN A 295 -2.37 -8.89 21.93
CA GLN A 295 -2.10 -9.85 20.86
C GLN A 295 -3.00 -11.09 20.97
N ALA A 296 -3.11 -11.69 22.16
CA ALA A 296 -3.97 -12.85 22.39
C ALA A 296 -5.45 -12.58 22.05
N ARG A 297 -5.98 -11.39 22.37
CA ARG A 297 -7.33 -10.99 21.96
C ARG A 297 -7.47 -10.89 20.45
N THR A 298 -6.49 -10.27 19.80
CA THR A 298 -6.46 -10.13 18.34
C THR A 298 -6.45 -11.50 17.66
N ASP A 299 -5.60 -12.40 18.14
CA ASP A 299 -5.48 -13.76 17.61
C ASP A 299 -6.75 -14.57 17.83
N SER A 300 -7.38 -14.42 19.02
CA SER A 300 -8.66 -15.07 19.32
C SER A 300 -9.76 -14.64 18.32
N VAL A 301 -9.92 -13.34 18.07
CA VAL A 301 -10.90 -12.84 17.10
C VAL A 301 -10.56 -13.32 15.69
N LYS A 302 -9.32 -13.20 15.27
CA LYS A 302 -8.86 -13.70 13.94
C LYS A 302 -9.11 -15.20 13.77
N GLN A 303 -8.92 -16.00 14.82
CA GLN A 303 -9.13 -17.45 14.78
C GLN A 303 -10.63 -17.82 14.70
N VAL A 304 -11.48 -17.17 15.53
CA VAL A 304 -12.93 -17.42 15.55
C VAL A 304 -13.56 -17.08 14.18
N TYR A 305 -13.16 -15.95 13.60
CA TYR A 305 -13.69 -15.44 12.33
C TYR A 305 -12.77 -15.70 11.13
N ARG A 306 -11.90 -16.71 11.24
CA ARG A 306 -10.94 -17.02 10.15
C ARG A 306 -11.57 -17.19 8.79
N ASN A 307 -12.75 -17.81 8.73
CA ASN A 307 -13.46 -18.05 7.47
C ASN A 307 -14.13 -16.78 6.89
N GLU A 308 -14.22 -15.72 7.68
CA GLU A 308 -14.77 -14.43 7.26
C GLU A 308 -13.68 -13.47 6.79
N ARG A 309 -12.42 -13.67 7.20
CA ARG A 309 -11.29 -12.93 6.64
C ARG A 309 -11.16 -13.23 5.15
N ALA A 310 -10.84 -12.21 4.40
CA ALA A 310 -10.52 -12.37 2.98
C ALA A 310 -9.38 -13.38 2.79
N SER A 311 -9.32 -13.95 1.62
CA SER A 311 -8.34 -14.93 1.20
C SER A 311 -7.59 -14.45 -0.04
N LEU A 312 -6.53 -15.17 -0.39
CA LEU A 312 -5.80 -14.97 -1.64
C LEU A 312 -6.72 -14.98 -2.87
N ALA A 313 -7.79 -15.79 -2.86
CA ALA A 313 -8.78 -15.82 -3.94
C ALA A 313 -9.53 -14.49 -4.07
N ASP A 314 -9.81 -13.79 -2.97
CA ASP A 314 -10.48 -12.50 -3.01
C ASP A 314 -9.59 -11.44 -3.66
N ILE A 315 -8.26 -11.44 -3.40
CA ILE A 315 -7.29 -10.58 -4.11
C ILE A 315 -7.38 -10.82 -5.62
N VAL A 316 -7.32 -12.10 -6.05
CA VAL A 316 -7.38 -12.45 -7.47
C VAL A 316 -8.72 -12.04 -8.10
N ASN A 317 -9.83 -12.13 -7.36
CA ASN A 317 -11.13 -11.67 -7.85
C ASN A 317 -11.15 -10.16 -8.13
N HIS A 318 -10.51 -9.35 -7.27
CA HIS A 318 -10.36 -7.90 -7.51
C HIS A 318 -9.46 -7.62 -8.71
N ILE A 319 -8.37 -8.37 -8.88
CA ILE A 319 -7.49 -8.28 -10.07
C ILE A 319 -8.30 -8.60 -11.33
N ASP A 320 -9.07 -9.71 -11.34
CA ASP A 320 -9.92 -10.11 -12.46
C ASP A 320 -10.91 -9.01 -12.83
N HIS A 321 -11.55 -8.40 -11.82
CA HIS A 321 -12.52 -7.34 -12.05
C HIS A 321 -11.87 -6.11 -12.70
N ILE A 322 -10.71 -5.66 -12.20
CA ILE A 322 -9.97 -4.54 -12.80
C ILE A 322 -9.54 -4.89 -14.23
N VAL A 323 -9.03 -6.10 -14.47
CA VAL A 323 -8.66 -6.56 -15.82
C VAL A 323 -9.87 -6.57 -16.76
N LYS A 324 -11.03 -7.01 -16.29
CA LYS A 324 -12.28 -7.00 -17.06
C LYS A 324 -12.72 -5.60 -17.47
N ILE A 325 -12.58 -4.61 -16.57
CA ILE A 325 -13.07 -3.24 -16.77
C ILE A 325 -12.05 -2.36 -17.49
N ALA A 326 -10.77 -2.49 -17.17
CA ALA A 326 -9.69 -1.58 -17.59
C ALA A 326 -8.62 -2.24 -18.48
N GLY A 327 -8.56 -3.58 -18.48
CA GLY A 327 -7.51 -4.33 -19.16
C GLY A 327 -6.28 -4.57 -18.29
N ILE A 328 -5.45 -5.51 -18.75
CA ILE A 328 -4.28 -6.03 -18.02
C ILE A 328 -3.19 -4.97 -17.75
N ASP A 329 -3.17 -3.88 -18.47
CA ASP A 329 -2.15 -2.83 -18.35
C ASP A 329 -2.42 -1.85 -17.19
N HIS A 330 -3.53 -2.01 -16.47
CA HIS A 330 -4.01 -1.06 -15.49
C HIS A 330 -4.18 -1.64 -14.07
N VAL A 331 -3.60 -2.81 -13.79
CA VAL A 331 -3.68 -3.46 -12.48
C VAL A 331 -2.30 -3.86 -11.98
N GLY A 332 -2.12 -3.84 -10.65
CA GLY A 332 -0.91 -4.28 -9.96
C GLY A 332 -1.17 -4.58 -8.48
N ILE A 333 -0.12 -4.51 -7.65
CA ILE A 333 -0.11 -4.96 -6.26
C ILE A 333 0.30 -3.82 -5.33
N GLY A 334 -0.49 -3.58 -4.29
CA GLY A 334 -0.22 -2.67 -3.20
C GLY A 334 -0.73 -3.25 -1.89
N SER A 335 0.09 -4.06 -1.21
CA SER A 335 -0.34 -4.98 -0.17
C SER A 335 -0.92 -4.31 1.07
N ASP A 336 -0.45 -3.13 1.39
CA ASP A 336 -0.75 -2.46 2.67
C ASP A 336 -0.23 -3.26 3.87
N PHE A 337 0.87 -4.02 3.67
CA PHE A 337 1.55 -4.70 4.77
C PHE A 337 2.06 -3.70 5.80
N ASP A 338 2.01 -4.09 7.06
CA ASP A 338 2.25 -3.27 8.25
C ASP A 338 1.21 -2.14 8.46
N GLY A 339 0.30 -1.86 7.49
CA GLY A 339 -0.81 -0.92 7.57
C GLY A 339 -2.19 -1.55 7.80
N GLY A 340 -2.27 -2.88 7.71
CA GLY A 340 -3.50 -3.63 7.90
C GLY A 340 -3.74 -4.71 6.86
N GLY A 341 -2.89 -4.79 5.85
CA GLY A 341 -2.89 -5.81 4.83
C GLY A 341 -2.60 -7.22 5.36
N GLY A 342 -2.78 -8.18 4.50
CA GLY A 342 -2.63 -9.61 4.81
C GLY A 342 -3.94 -10.34 4.90
N VAL A 343 -4.02 -11.47 4.20
CA VAL A 343 -5.21 -12.31 4.07
C VAL A 343 -4.86 -13.77 4.35
N ASN A 344 -5.89 -14.61 4.49
CA ASN A 344 -5.67 -16.05 4.60
C ASN A 344 -4.89 -16.57 3.39
N GLY A 345 -3.71 -17.13 3.62
CA GLY A 345 -2.80 -17.67 2.60
C GLY A 345 -1.81 -16.65 2.02
N LEU A 346 -1.79 -15.43 2.54
CA LEU A 346 -0.81 -14.40 2.25
C LEU A 346 -0.73 -13.42 3.44
N GLU A 347 -0.09 -13.85 4.52
CA GLU A 347 -0.07 -13.12 5.78
C GLU A 347 1.09 -12.11 5.87
N ASP A 348 2.20 -12.37 5.18
CA ASP A 348 3.36 -11.46 5.14
C ASP A 348 4.18 -11.59 3.84
N VAL A 349 5.21 -10.78 3.72
CA VAL A 349 6.03 -10.69 2.50
C VAL A 349 6.76 -11.98 2.13
N SER A 350 6.95 -12.93 3.05
CA SER A 350 7.59 -14.22 2.75
C SER A 350 6.70 -15.17 1.92
N GLU A 351 5.38 -14.89 1.88
CA GLU A 351 4.37 -15.74 1.23
C GLU A 351 3.91 -15.21 -0.14
N ILE A 352 4.48 -14.11 -0.65
CA ILE A 352 3.99 -13.45 -1.88
C ILE A 352 4.05 -14.31 -3.13
N ALA A 353 4.88 -15.35 -3.18
CA ALA A 353 4.92 -16.32 -4.27
C ALA A 353 3.57 -17.06 -4.43
N ASN A 354 2.76 -17.15 -3.35
CA ASN A 354 1.42 -17.73 -3.38
C ASN A 354 0.49 -16.96 -4.32
N LEU A 355 0.65 -15.62 -4.41
CA LEU A 355 -0.13 -14.82 -5.35
C LEU A 355 0.25 -15.12 -6.80
N THR A 356 1.53 -15.32 -7.10
CA THR A 356 1.95 -15.76 -8.44
C THR A 356 1.33 -17.11 -8.80
N ALA A 357 1.29 -18.06 -7.84
CA ALA A 357 0.66 -19.35 -8.03
C ALA A 357 -0.86 -19.22 -8.27
N ALA A 358 -1.54 -18.36 -7.50
CA ALA A 358 -2.96 -18.12 -7.67
C ALA A 358 -3.28 -17.48 -9.03
N LEU A 359 -2.49 -16.53 -9.50
CA LEU A 359 -2.64 -15.93 -10.83
C LEU A 359 -2.41 -16.96 -11.95
N LYS A 360 -1.40 -17.83 -11.81
CA LYS A 360 -1.19 -18.95 -12.76
C LYS A 360 -2.39 -19.89 -12.79
N SER A 361 -2.90 -20.27 -11.63
CA SER A 361 -4.09 -21.16 -11.52
C SER A 361 -5.33 -20.51 -12.10
N ARG A 362 -5.46 -19.18 -12.05
CA ARG A 362 -6.54 -18.40 -12.67
C ARG A 362 -6.40 -18.30 -14.21
N GLY A 363 -5.28 -18.73 -14.78
CA GLY A 363 -5.03 -18.73 -16.23
C GLY A 363 -4.28 -17.53 -16.77
N TYR A 364 -3.71 -16.67 -15.91
CA TYR A 364 -2.88 -15.59 -16.38
C TYR A 364 -1.58 -16.09 -17.03
N SER A 365 -1.25 -15.51 -18.20
CA SER A 365 0.03 -15.78 -18.87
C SER A 365 1.21 -15.20 -18.09
N ASP A 366 2.42 -15.72 -18.29
CA ASP A 366 3.65 -15.19 -17.67
C ASP A 366 3.81 -13.69 -17.96
N LYS A 367 3.49 -13.24 -19.18
CA LYS A 367 3.53 -11.84 -19.57
C LYS A 367 2.53 -10.99 -18.78
N ALA A 368 1.32 -11.50 -18.55
CA ALA A 368 0.31 -10.81 -17.75
C ALA A 368 0.75 -10.70 -16.28
N ILE A 369 1.30 -11.77 -15.71
CA ILE A 369 1.81 -11.80 -14.34
C ILE A 369 2.98 -10.81 -14.16
N THR A 370 3.89 -10.73 -15.13
CA THR A 370 4.98 -9.73 -15.14
C THR A 370 4.44 -8.29 -15.12
N LYS A 371 3.35 -8.02 -15.85
CA LYS A 371 2.70 -6.71 -15.84
C LYS A 371 2.10 -6.39 -14.47
N ILE A 372 1.37 -7.35 -13.88
CA ILE A 372 0.73 -7.19 -12.57
C ILE A 372 1.77 -6.92 -11.48
N TRP A 373 2.86 -7.68 -11.45
CA TRP A 373 3.86 -7.58 -10.38
C TRP A 373 4.71 -6.31 -10.40
N GLY A 374 4.86 -5.64 -11.51
CA GLY A 374 5.67 -4.40 -11.51
C GLY A 374 5.65 -3.66 -12.83
N GLY A 375 5.48 -4.39 -13.95
CA GLY A 375 5.58 -3.80 -15.28
C GLY A 375 4.63 -2.62 -15.50
N ASN A 376 3.39 -2.71 -14.98
CA ASN A 376 2.40 -1.64 -15.13
C ASN A 376 2.75 -0.39 -14.32
N LEU A 377 3.22 -0.55 -13.07
CA LEU A 377 3.64 0.59 -12.27
C LEU A 377 4.87 1.27 -12.85
N LEU A 378 5.90 0.49 -13.21
CA LEU A 378 7.14 1.03 -13.79
C LEU A 378 6.87 1.75 -15.12
N ARG A 379 5.89 1.28 -15.92
CA ARG A 379 5.37 2.00 -17.08
C ARG A 379 4.77 3.35 -16.71
N VAL A 380 3.96 3.43 -15.67
CA VAL A 380 3.37 4.69 -15.18
C VAL A 380 4.47 5.60 -14.66
N MET A 381 5.38 5.08 -13.85
CA MET A 381 6.50 5.83 -13.29
C MET A 381 7.41 6.41 -14.39
N SER A 382 7.65 5.66 -15.49
CA SER A 382 8.45 6.15 -16.62
C SER A 382 7.83 7.33 -17.37
N LYS A 383 6.51 7.55 -17.21
CA LYS A 383 5.78 8.67 -17.80
C LYS A 383 5.73 9.92 -16.92
N GLN A 384 6.24 9.83 -15.69
CA GLN A 384 6.38 10.95 -14.78
C GLN A 384 7.66 11.73 -15.15
N GLN A 385 7.64 12.48 -16.24
CA GLN A 385 8.80 13.27 -16.62
C GLN A 385 8.69 14.67 -15.99
N PRO A 386 9.74 15.15 -15.32
CA PRO A 386 9.82 16.54 -14.92
C PRO A 386 9.60 17.44 -16.14
N ALA A 387 8.81 18.49 -15.99
CA ALA A 387 8.70 19.51 -17.03
C ALA A 387 10.11 20.08 -17.30
N LYS A 388 10.52 20.04 -18.60
CA LYS A 388 11.77 20.62 -19.05
C LYS A 388 11.78 22.13 -18.83
#